data_845f542ebe48340e3800f84125273652
#
_entry.id   845f542ebe48340e3800f84125273652
#
_cell.length_a   1.000
_cell.length_b   1.000
_cell.length_c   1.000
_cell.angle_alpha   90.00
_cell.angle_beta   90.00
_cell.angle_gamma   90.00
#
_symmetry.space_group_name_H-M   'P 1'
#
loop_
_entity.id
_entity.type
_entity.pdbx_description
1 polymer ?
#
loop_
_entity_poly.entity_id
_entity_poly.type
_entity_poly.pdbx_seq_one_letter_code
_entity_poly.pdbx_strand_id
1 'polypeptide(L)'
;MGKKDAKKLPTLELKTRRDIAMDFAEKVVKKFDTLVKAVILFGSTVKNEITIGSDIDIIIVVDDATIKFDEKFIMWYREELGKIVQLNPYRKDIHINTVKITTWWEDLIKGDPVVINVIRYGEVLFDVGGFFSPLKILLQQGRIKPTPESIYMILNRVPGHILRSRVSEMSSIEGCYWAYVESAQALLMALKVLPPSPEHIPELLKKHFIDKGYLQNKDITNFSEVYDLHKKVIHGEIKNIDGKIVDDFQEKAEDFYKKTIKILDEIL
;
A
#
# COMPACT_ATOMS: atom_id res chain seq x y z
N MET A 1 12.05 -2.25 50.20
CA MET A 1 11.11 -1.56 49.29
C MET A 1 10.64 -2.58 48.27
N GLY A 2 9.43 -3.12 48.49
CA GLY A 2 8.88 -4.20 47.68
C GLY A 2 8.41 -3.69 46.29
N LYS A 3 8.83 -4.38 45.26
CA LYS A 3 8.25 -4.25 43.91
C LYS A 3 6.79 -4.73 43.99
N LYS A 4 5.84 -3.83 43.75
CA LYS A 4 4.44 -4.18 43.55
C LYS A 4 4.35 -5.00 42.25
N ASP A 5 4.08 -6.28 42.38
CA ASP A 5 3.70 -7.15 41.30
C ASP A 5 2.44 -6.55 40.63
N ALA A 6 2.62 -6.04 39.44
CA ALA A 6 1.49 -5.68 38.59
C ALA A 6 0.71 -6.97 38.28
N LYS A 7 -0.45 -7.15 38.92
CA LYS A 7 -1.40 -8.22 38.60
C LYS A 7 -1.61 -8.24 37.10
N LYS A 8 -1.02 -9.22 36.41
CA LYS A 8 -1.40 -9.55 35.04
C LYS A 8 -2.89 -9.88 35.06
N LEU A 9 -3.69 -9.05 34.45
CA LEU A 9 -5.08 -9.38 34.15
C LEU A 9 -5.08 -10.70 33.36
N PRO A 10 -5.98 -11.66 33.66
CA PRO A 10 -6.06 -12.87 32.88
C PRO A 10 -6.39 -12.50 31.45
N THR A 11 -5.46 -12.72 30.55
CA THR A 11 -5.69 -12.63 29.12
C THR A 11 -6.62 -13.79 28.75
N LEU A 12 -7.87 -13.49 28.37
CA LEU A 12 -8.72 -14.46 27.71
C LEU A 12 -7.94 -14.97 26.49
N GLU A 13 -7.71 -16.28 26.41
CA GLU A 13 -7.23 -16.89 25.18
C GLU A 13 -8.35 -16.77 24.14
N LEU A 14 -8.18 -15.85 23.20
CA LEU A 14 -9.12 -15.66 22.10
C LEU A 14 -8.85 -16.77 21.08
N LYS A 15 -9.81 -17.68 20.93
CA LYS A 15 -9.62 -18.91 20.14
C LYS A 15 -9.93 -18.75 18.66
N THR A 16 -10.75 -17.77 18.30
CA THR A 16 -11.18 -17.54 16.93
C THR A 16 -10.91 -16.11 16.49
N ARG A 17 -10.84 -15.88 15.19
CA ARG A 17 -10.72 -14.53 14.62
C ARG A 17 -11.91 -13.64 14.99
N ARG A 18 -13.08 -14.26 15.09
CA ARG A 18 -14.29 -13.58 15.56
C ARG A 18 -14.15 -13.10 17.00
N ASP A 19 -13.56 -13.91 17.89
CA ASP A 19 -13.32 -13.53 19.28
C ASP A 19 -12.35 -12.35 19.37
N ILE A 20 -11.29 -12.37 18.52
CA ILE A 20 -10.31 -11.27 18.42
C ILE A 20 -10.98 -9.99 17.96
N ALA A 21 -11.81 -10.08 16.91
CA ALA A 21 -12.56 -8.95 16.39
C ALA A 21 -13.56 -8.39 17.40
N MET A 22 -14.24 -9.26 18.15
CA MET A 22 -15.21 -8.87 19.19
C MET A 22 -14.51 -8.18 20.35
N ASP A 23 -13.39 -8.71 20.88
CA ASP A 23 -12.59 -8.08 21.93
C ASP A 23 -12.11 -6.69 21.51
N PHE A 24 -11.67 -6.56 20.24
CA PHE A 24 -11.28 -5.26 19.71
C PHE A 24 -12.48 -4.31 19.61
N ALA A 25 -13.61 -4.77 19.10
CA ALA A 25 -14.83 -3.97 18.94
C ALA A 25 -15.34 -3.46 20.32
N GLU A 26 -15.34 -4.31 21.36
CA GLU A 26 -15.71 -3.91 22.72
C GLU A 26 -14.84 -2.77 23.25
N LYS A 27 -13.52 -2.85 23.03
CA LYS A 27 -12.56 -1.81 23.45
C LYS A 27 -12.80 -0.49 22.71
N VAL A 28 -13.07 -0.57 21.40
CA VAL A 28 -13.39 0.58 20.54
C VAL A 28 -14.68 1.26 21.02
N VAL A 29 -15.75 0.50 21.18
CA VAL A 29 -17.04 1.05 21.64
C VAL A 29 -16.93 1.62 23.05
N LYS A 30 -16.25 0.93 23.96
CA LYS A 30 -16.00 1.44 25.31
C LYS A 30 -15.23 2.75 25.33
N LYS A 31 -14.27 2.93 24.40
CA LYS A 31 -13.42 4.15 24.33
C LYS A 31 -14.13 5.31 23.67
N PHE A 32 -14.84 5.04 22.58
CA PHE A 32 -15.40 6.08 21.73
C PHE A 32 -16.92 6.28 21.89
N ASP A 33 -17.60 5.39 22.59
CA ASP A 33 -19.01 5.48 22.98
C ASP A 33 -19.93 5.95 21.84
N THR A 34 -20.57 7.08 22.00
CA THR A 34 -21.57 7.65 21.05
C THR A 34 -20.99 8.00 19.68
N LEU A 35 -19.66 8.12 19.57
CA LEU A 35 -18.99 8.36 18.30
C LEU A 35 -19.14 7.17 17.34
N VAL A 36 -19.14 5.94 17.87
CA VAL A 36 -19.21 4.71 17.04
C VAL A 36 -20.64 4.34 16.78
N LYS A 37 -21.04 4.24 15.49
CA LYS A 37 -22.39 3.79 15.08
C LYS A 37 -22.45 2.30 14.79
N ALA A 38 -21.41 1.74 14.18
CA ALA A 38 -21.30 0.31 13.95
C ALA A 38 -19.85 -0.15 13.93
N VAL A 39 -19.63 -1.40 14.32
CA VAL A 39 -18.37 -2.12 14.12
C VAL A 39 -18.70 -3.41 13.38
N ILE A 40 -18.07 -3.61 12.23
CA ILE A 40 -18.41 -4.68 11.31
C ILE A 40 -17.15 -5.47 10.99
N LEU A 41 -17.22 -6.78 11.17
CA LEU A 41 -16.23 -7.73 10.68
C LEU A 41 -16.55 -8.07 9.22
N PHE A 42 -15.55 -8.00 8.36
CA PHE A 42 -15.79 -8.25 6.95
C PHE A 42 -14.57 -8.95 6.30
N GLY A 43 -14.60 -9.25 4.99
CA GLY A 43 -13.51 -9.88 4.27
C GLY A 43 -13.56 -11.42 4.28
N SER A 44 -12.40 -12.07 4.10
CA SER A 44 -12.28 -13.53 4.00
C SER A 44 -12.69 -14.26 5.29
N THR A 45 -12.52 -13.61 6.44
CA THR A 45 -12.87 -14.15 7.75
C THR A 45 -14.37 -14.49 7.87
N VAL A 46 -15.25 -13.70 7.26
CA VAL A 46 -16.72 -13.92 7.30
C VAL A 46 -17.18 -14.94 6.25
N LYS A 47 -16.43 -15.08 5.15
CA LYS A 47 -16.78 -15.99 4.06
C LYS A 47 -16.37 -17.45 4.29
N ASN A 48 -15.79 -17.79 5.45
CA ASN A 48 -15.18 -19.11 5.74
C ASN A 48 -14.10 -19.55 4.72
N GLU A 49 -13.60 -18.62 3.91
CA GLU A 49 -12.46 -18.85 3.01
C GLU A 49 -11.17 -18.62 3.79
N ILE A 50 -10.93 -19.47 4.81
CA ILE A 50 -9.76 -19.34 5.70
C ILE A 50 -8.53 -19.86 4.96
N THR A 51 -7.77 -18.96 4.38
CA THR A 51 -6.37 -19.22 4.01
C THR A 51 -5.47 -18.93 5.20
N ILE A 52 -4.43 -19.76 5.37
CA ILE A 52 -3.40 -19.54 6.41
C ILE A 52 -2.80 -18.16 6.20
N GLY A 53 -2.96 -17.24 7.19
CA GLY A 53 -2.42 -15.87 7.12
C GLY A 53 -3.39 -14.78 6.65
N SER A 54 -4.71 -15.06 6.48
CA SER A 54 -5.66 -14.01 6.11
C SER A 54 -5.92 -13.06 7.27
N ASP A 55 -5.99 -11.75 6.95
CA ASP A 55 -6.18 -10.66 7.91
C ASP A 55 -7.63 -10.61 8.45
N ILE A 56 -7.79 -9.93 9.59
CA ILE A 56 -9.08 -9.64 10.22
C ILE A 56 -9.47 -8.22 9.82
N ASP A 57 -10.35 -8.09 8.84
CA ASP A 57 -10.79 -6.78 8.35
C ASP A 57 -11.95 -6.26 9.21
N ILE A 58 -11.78 -5.09 9.81
CA ILE A 58 -12.78 -4.43 10.66
C ILE A 58 -13.09 -3.04 10.09
N ILE A 59 -14.38 -2.76 9.95
CA ILE A 59 -14.89 -1.44 9.60
C ILE A 59 -15.52 -0.82 10.83
N ILE A 60 -15.11 0.42 11.15
CA ILE A 60 -15.69 1.24 12.20
C ILE A 60 -16.45 2.39 11.52
N VAL A 61 -17.75 2.44 11.67
CA VAL A 61 -18.57 3.56 11.20
C VAL A 61 -18.71 4.57 12.32
N VAL A 62 -18.30 5.82 12.06
CA VAL A 62 -18.26 6.91 13.04
C VAL A 62 -19.24 8.03 12.68
N ASP A 63 -19.80 8.67 13.72
CA ASP A 63 -20.80 9.75 13.58
C ASP A 63 -20.13 11.10 13.35
N ASP A 64 -20.04 11.51 12.09
CA ASP A 64 -19.65 12.85 11.69
C ASP A 64 -20.84 13.77 11.36
N ALA A 65 -22.07 13.28 11.50
CA ALA A 65 -23.25 14.09 11.30
C ALA A 65 -23.59 14.94 12.53
N THR A 66 -23.35 14.41 13.74
CA THR A 66 -23.59 15.11 15.00
C THR A 66 -22.32 15.62 15.67
N ILE A 67 -21.17 15.07 15.32
CA ILE A 67 -19.85 15.40 15.90
C ILE A 67 -18.97 16.08 14.84
N LYS A 68 -18.42 17.23 15.18
CA LYS A 68 -17.53 17.96 14.27
C LYS A 68 -16.15 17.31 14.21
N PHE A 69 -15.74 16.87 13.02
CA PHE A 69 -14.43 16.28 12.73
C PHE A 69 -13.45 17.37 12.31
N ASP A 70 -12.90 18.11 13.26
CA ASP A 70 -11.77 19.00 13.01
C ASP A 70 -10.43 18.26 13.10
N GLU A 71 -9.33 18.92 12.73
CA GLU A 71 -7.99 18.30 12.71
C GLU A 71 -7.58 17.78 14.10
N LYS A 72 -7.88 18.50 15.17
CA LYS A 72 -7.54 18.12 16.54
C LYS A 72 -8.29 16.86 16.97
N PHE A 73 -9.56 16.79 16.61
CA PHE A 73 -10.39 15.62 16.89
C PHE A 73 -9.91 14.40 16.11
N ILE A 74 -9.56 14.56 14.83
CA ILE A 74 -9.03 13.48 13.99
C ILE A 74 -7.69 12.97 14.55
N MET A 75 -6.80 13.87 14.98
CA MET A 75 -5.53 13.48 15.60
C MET A 75 -5.76 12.69 16.90
N TRP A 76 -6.62 13.20 17.77
CA TRP A 76 -6.98 12.51 19.02
C TRP A 76 -7.58 11.12 18.74
N TYR A 77 -8.53 11.03 17.81
CA TYR A 77 -9.15 9.75 17.44
C TYR A 77 -8.11 8.73 16.95
N ARG A 78 -7.22 9.15 16.06
CA ARG A 78 -6.14 8.30 15.54
C ARG A 78 -5.18 7.84 16.62
N GLU A 79 -4.82 8.73 17.52
CA GLU A 79 -3.92 8.40 18.65
C GLU A 79 -4.57 7.37 19.58
N GLU A 80 -5.82 7.59 19.97
CA GLU A 80 -6.52 6.68 20.88
C GLU A 80 -6.82 5.32 20.24
N LEU A 81 -7.21 5.30 18.95
CA LEU A 81 -7.36 4.06 18.19
C LEU A 81 -6.02 3.32 18.08
N GLY A 82 -4.95 4.04 17.80
CA GLY A 82 -3.59 3.49 17.75
C GLY A 82 -3.18 2.84 19.07
N LYS A 83 -3.53 3.41 20.24
CA LYS A 83 -3.29 2.81 21.57
C LYS A 83 -4.05 1.48 21.72
N ILE A 84 -5.32 1.41 21.29
CA ILE A 84 -6.11 0.18 21.36
C ILE A 84 -5.46 -0.91 20.49
N VAL A 85 -5.03 -0.56 19.28
CA VAL A 85 -4.35 -1.49 18.36
C VAL A 85 -3.02 -1.99 18.96
N GLN A 86 -2.19 -1.10 19.49
CA GLN A 86 -0.89 -1.45 20.04
C GLN A 86 -0.98 -2.38 21.24
N LEU A 87 -2.02 -2.22 22.06
CA LEU A 87 -2.29 -3.07 23.23
C LEU A 87 -2.90 -4.42 22.86
N ASN A 88 -3.34 -4.60 21.61
CA ASN A 88 -3.90 -5.87 21.15
C ASN A 88 -2.76 -6.86 20.80
N PRO A 89 -2.71 -8.07 21.39
CA PRO A 89 -1.69 -9.05 21.06
C PRO A 89 -1.74 -9.53 19.61
N TYR A 90 -2.90 -9.41 18.94
CA TYR A 90 -3.14 -9.81 17.54
C TYR A 90 -3.07 -8.64 16.57
N ARG A 91 -2.41 -7.54 16.93
CA ARG A 91 -2.36 -6.29 16.12
C ARG A 91 -1.85 -6.44 14.70
N LYS A 92 -1.06 -7.48 14.41
CA LYS A 92 -0.52 -7.74 13.06
C LYS A 92 -1.55 -8.32 12.10
N ASP A 93 -2.60 -8.91 12.64
CA ASP A 93 -3.64 -9.60 11.87
C ASP A 93 -4.90 -8.75 11.72
N ILE A 94 -4.95 -7.55 12.36
CA ILE A 94 -6.13 -6.68 12.36
C ILE A 94 -5.92 -5.51 11.40
N HIS A 95 -6.73 -5.46 10.36
CA HIS A 95 -6.83 -4.32 9.45
C HIS A 95 -8.08 -3.51 9.76
N ILE A 96 -7.90 -2.20 9.97
CA ILE A 96 -8.98 -1.32 10.41
C ILE A 96 -9.22 -0.22 9.40
N ASN A 97 -10.46 -0.12 8.96
CA ASN A 97 -10.96 1.00 8.16
C ASN A 97 -11.98 1.79 8.98
N THR A 98 -11.76 3.10 9.12
CA THR A 98 -12.74 4.01 9.73
C THR A 98 -13.46 4.76 8.63
N VAL A 99 -14.79 4.69 8.63
CA VAL A 99 -15.65 5.34 7.65
C VAL A 99 -16.61 6.28 8.38
N LYS A 100 -16.75 7.49 7.88
CA LYS A 100 -17.72 8.46 8.37
C LYS A 100 -19.14 8.03 7.97
N ILE A 101 -20.13 8.25 8.83
CA ILE A 101 -21.51 7.88 8.52
C ILE A 101 -22.05 8.64 7.30
N THR A 102 -21.63 9.91 7.09
CA THR A 102 -22.02 10.68 5.90
C THR A 102 -21.47 10.05 4.62
N THR A 103 -20.18 9.67 4.61
CA THR A 103 -19.56 8.95 3.50
C THR A 103 -20.22 7.60 3.27
N TRP A 104 -20.52 6.86 4.33
CA TRP A 104 -21.24 5.59 4.24
C TRP A 104 -22.57 5.73 3.50
N TRP A 105 -23.37 6.75 3.86
CA TRP A 105 -24.65 7.04 3.20
C TRP A 105 -24.49 7.47 1.75
N GLU A 106 -23.51 8.33 1.46
CA GLU A 106 -23.21 8.74 0.08
C GLU A 106 -22.87 7.54 -0.81
N ASP A 107 -21.99 6.67 -0.33
CA ASP A 107 -21.56 5.49 -1.06
C ASP A 107 -22.70 4.47 -1.23
N LEU A 108 -23.54 4.32 -0.20
CA LEU A 108 -24.72 3.47 -0.27
C LEU A 108 -25.74 3.97 -1.32
N ILE A 109 -26.01 5.27 -1.32
CA ILE A 109 -26.95 5.90 -2.29
C ILE A 109 -26.39 5.75 -3.71
N LYS A 110 -25.08 5.91 -3.89
CA LYS A 110 -24.39 5.71 -5.16
C LYS A 110 -24.33 4.23 -5.58
N GLY A 111 -24.68 3.31 -4.70
CA GLY A 111 -24.60 1.87 -4.97
C GLY A 111 -23.16 1.35 -5.04
N ASP A 112 -22.27 1.91 -4.23
CA ASP A 112 -20.87 1.48 -4.19
C ASP A 112 -20.75 -0.01 -3.86
N PRO A 113 -20.05 -0.82 -4.68
CA PRO A 113 -19.97 -2.26 -4.49
C PRO A 113 -19.33 -2.68 -3.17
N VAL A 114 -18.41 -1.89 -2.62
CA VAL A 114 -17.74 -2.20 -1.35
C VAL A 114 -18.76 -2.10 -0.23
N VAL A 115 -19.51 -0.99 -0.16
CA VAL A 115 -20.56 -0.79 0.85
C VAL A 115 -21.64 -1.85 0.72
N ILE A 116 -22.12 -2.14 -0.50
CA ILE A 116 -23.13 -3.19 -0.73
C ILE A 116 -22.60 -4.56 -0.28
N ASN A 117 -21.36 -4.90 -0.56
CA ASN A 117 -20.76 -6.16 -0.14
C ASN A 117 -20.55 -6.22 1.39
N VAL A 118 -20.19 -5.12 2.02
CA VAL A 118 -20.11 -5.05 3.50
C VAL A 118 -21.48 -5.28 4.12
N ILE A 119 -22.55 -4.67 3.58
CA ILE A 119 -23.91 -4.91 4.07
C ILE A 119 -24.32 -6.36 3.84
N ARG A 120 -24.00 -6.94 2.70
CA ARG A 120 -24.39 -8.31 2.34
C ARG A 120 -23.69 -9.37 3.17
N TYR A 121 -22.39 -9.26 3.29
CA TYR A 121 -21.54 -10.30 3.85
C TYR A 121 -20.93 -9.95 5.21
N GLY A 122 -20.89 -8.66 5.59
CA GLY A 122 -20.32 -8.24 6.87
C GLY A 122 -21.07 -8.81 8.07
N GLU A 123 -20.33 -9.23 9.08
CA GLU A 123 -20.87 -9.61 10.38
C GLU A 123 -20.84 -8.40 11.30
N VAL A 124 -22.00 -8.05 11.85
CA VAL A 124 -22.11 -6.91 12.77
C VAL A 124 -21.66 -7.35 14.15
N LEU A 125 -20.57 -6.74 14.64
CA LEU A 125 -20.08 -6.94 15.99
C LEU A 125 -20.77 -5.98 16.97
N PHE A 126 -20.99 -4.73 16.53
CA PHE A 126 -21.71 -3.69 17.27
C PHE A 126 -22.58 -2.88 16.31
N ASP A 127 -23.84 -2.62 16.72
CA ASP A 127 -24.83 -1.83 15.97
C ASP A 127 -25.55 -0.88 16.93
N VAL A 128 -25.03 0.32 17.06
CA VAL A 128 -25.55 1.30 18.02
C VAL A 128 -26.79 1.98 17.43
N GLY A 129 -27.93 1.76 18.07
CA GLY A 129 -29.20 2.32 17.64
C GLY A 129 -29.85 1.62 16.44
N GLY A 130 -29.39 0.43 16.06
CA GLY A 130 -29.94 -0.34 14.95
C GLY A 130 -29.68 0.30 13.58
N PHE A 131 -28.53 0.90 13.39
CA PHE A 131 -28.15 1.58 12.16
C PHE A 131 -27.94 0.60 10.99
N PHE A 132 -27.24 -0.51 11.24
CA PHE A 132 -26.77 -1.41 10.18
C PHE A 132 -27.77 -2.52 9.84
N SER A 133 -28.43 -3.09 10.83
CA SER A 133 -29.30 -4.25 10.65
C SER A 133 -30.45 -4.01 9.67
N PRO A 134 -31.15 -2.84 9.65
CA PRO A 134 -32.17 -2.55 8.66
C PRO A 134 -31.66 -2.54 7.21
N LEU A 135 -30.41 -2.15 6.98
CA LEU A 135 -29.83 -2.12 5.64
C LEU A 135 -29.70 -3.52 5.04
N LYS A 136 -29.38 -4.53 5.86
CA LYS A 136 -29.36 -5.94 5.40
C LYS A 136 -30.74 -6.38 4.91
N ILE A 137 -31.79 -6.02 5.62
CA ILE A 137 -33.19 -6.36 5.25
C ILE A 137 -33.55 -5.66 3.93
N LEU A 138 -33.23 -4.37 3.78
CA LEU A 138 -33.52 -3.62 2.56
C LEU A 138 -32.74 -4.18 1.35
N LEU A 139 -31.50 -4.63 1.56
CA LEU A 139 -30.71 -5.26 0.52
C LEU A 139 -31.31 -6.62 0.10
N GLN A 140 -31.73 -7.45 1.06
CA GLN A 140 -32.38 -8.74 0.81
C GLN A 140 -33.72 -8.58 0.06
N GLN A 141 -34.45 -7.52 0.34
CA GLN A 141 -35.69 -7.18 -0.34
C GLN A 141 -35.46 -6.58 -1.75
N GLY A 142 -34.22 -6.42 -2.19
CA GLY A 142 -33.91 -5.81 -3.48
C GLY A 142 -34.16 -4.30 -3.57
N ARG A 143 -34.35 -3.63 -2.40
CA ARG A 143 -34.57 -2.19 -2.34
C ARG A 143 -33.27 -1.37 -2.44
N ILE A 144 -32.15 -1.97 -2.10
CA ILE A 144 -30.81 -1.41 -2.32
C ILE A 144 -30.22 -2.13 -3.54
N LYS A 145 -29.96 -1.40 -4.61
CA LYS A 145 -29.39 -1.93 -5.86
C LYS A 145 -28.62 -0.84 -6.58
N PRO A 146 -27.57 -1.21 -7.37
CA PRO A 146 -26.85 -0.25 -8.18
C PRO A 146 -27.79 0.46 -9.16
N THR A 147 -27.54 1.76 -9.37
CA THR A 147 -28.19 2.54 -10.42
C THR A 147 -27.30 2.59 -11.67
N PRO A 148 -27.82 2.87 -12.85
CA PRO A 148 -27.01 3.07 -14.05
C PRO A 148 -25.89 4.11 -13.81
N GLU A 149 -26.20 5.21 -13.13
CA GLU A 149 -25.26 6.28 -12.81
C GLU A 149 -24.10 5.76 -11.96
N SER A 150 -24.38 4.94 -10.94
CA SER A 150 -23.34 4.37 -10.08
C SER A 150 -22.42 3.41 -10.84
N ILE A 151 -22.97 2.65 -11.79
CA ILE A 151 -22.19 1.76 -12.67
C ILE A 151 -21.20 2.58 -13.51
N TYR A 152 -21.70 3.65 -14.16
CA TYR A 152 -20.83 4.53 -14.95
C TYR A 152 -19.82 5.30 -14.11
N MET A 153 -20.15 5.71 -12.89
CA MET A 153 -19.19 6.33 -11.98
C MET A 153 -17.99 5.42 -11.68
N ILE A 154 -18.22 4.14 -11.46
CA ILE A 154 -17.15 3.17 -11.21
C ILE A 154 -16.33 2.96 -12.49
N LEU A 155 -17.00 2.78 -13.62
CA LEU A 155 -16.34 2.59 -14.90
C LEU A 155 -15.44 3.78 -15.27
N ASN A 156 -15.85 5.00 -14.95
CA ASN A 156 -15.08 6.23 -15.20
C ASN A 156 -13.78 6.31 -14.37
N ARG A 157 -13.58 5.49 -13.34
CA ARG A 157 -12.30 5.40 -12.60
C ARG A 157 -11.25 4.56 -13.36
N VAL A 158 -11.68 3.65 -14.23
CA VAL A 158 -10.79 2.69 -14.92
C VAL A 158 -9.71 3.39 -15.75
N PRO A 159 -9.99 4.42 -16.57
CA PRO A 159 -8.94 5.12 -17.32
C PRO A 159 -7.83 5.70 -16.42
N GLY A 160 -8.21 6.20 -15.24
CA GLY A 160 -7.24 6.72 -14.26
C GLY A 160 -6.34 5.63 -13.69
N HIS A 161 -6.86 4.41 -13.48
CA HIS A 161 -6.04 3.27 -13.04
C HIS A 161 -5.08 2.83 -14.14
N ILE A 162 -5.54 2.75 -15.40
CA ILE A 162 -4.70 2.43 -16.57
C ILE A 162 -3.58 3.47 -16.72
N LEU A 163 -3.92 4.76 -16.60
CA LEU A 163 -2.92 5.82 -16.69
C LEU A 163 -1.85 5.70 -15.59
N ARG A 164 -2.24 5.42 -14.34
CA ARG A 164 -1.29 5.23 -13.24
C ARG A 164 -0.36 4.04 -13.49
N SER A 165 -0.86 2.93 -14.03
CA SER A 165 -0.04 1.78 -14.41
C SER A 165 1.05 2.18 -15.40
N ARG A 166 0.69 2.90 -16.47
CA ARG A 166 1.65 3.38 -17.49
C ARG A 166 2.69 4.35 -16.91
N VAL A 167 2.27 5.25 -16.02
CA VAL A 167 3.20 6.17 -15.34
C VAL A 167 4.20 5.39 -14.47
N SER A 168 3.76 4.31 -13.82
CA SER A 168 4.63 3.46 -13.01
C SER A 168 5.68 2.73 -13.86
N GLU A 169 5.32 2.26 -15.06
CA GLU A 169 6.27 1.65 -16.00
C GLU A 169 7.37 2.65 -16.42
N MET A 170 6.98 3.88 -16.75
CA MET A 170 7.96 4.93 -17.09
C MET A 170 8.86 5.30 -15.89
N SER A 171 8.31 5.37 -14.67
CA SER A 171 9.11 5.61 -13.45
C SER A 171 10.10 4.49 -13.16
N SER A 172 9.82 3.26 -13.58
CA SER A 172 10.74 2.13 -13.43
C SER A 172 12.01 2.32 -14.26
N ILE A 173 11.93 2.96 -15.43
CA ILE A 173 13.12 3.28 -16.26
C ILE A 173 14.02 4.31 -15.55
N GLU A 174 13.44 5.28 -14.84
CA GLU A 174 14.22 6.21 -14.02
C GLU A 174 15.01 5.47 -12.93
N GLY A 175 14.40 4.49 -12.27
CA GLY A 175 15.07 3.63 -11.28
C GLY A 175 16.24 2.85 -11.88
N CYS A 176 16.07 2.24 -13.06
CA CYS A 176 17.14 1.55 -13.78
C CYS A 176 18.28 2.50 -14.14
N TYR A 177 17.94 3.69 -14.64
CA TYR A 177 18.93 4.72 -14.98
C TYR A 177 19.80 5.09 -13.78
N TRP A 178 19.19 5.40 -12.64
CA TRP A 178 19.95 5.74 -11.43
C TRP A 178 20.79 4.57 -10.92
N ALA A 179 20.30 3.34 -11.00
CA ALA A 179 21.07 2.16 -10.64
C ALA A 179 22.35 2.04 -11.49
N TYR A 180 22.26 2.29 -12.79
CA TYR A 180 23.43 2.31 -13.66
C TYR A 180 24.37 3.47 -13.36
N VAL A 181 23.86 4.68 -13.23
CA VAL A 181 24.67 5.89 -12.99
C VAL A 181 25.45 5.76 -11.69
N GLU A 182 24.78 5.41 -10.59
CA GLU A 182 25.42 5.30 -9.28
C GLU A 182 26.43 4.15 -9.22
N SER A 183 26.13 3.00 -9.82
CA SER A 183 27.08 1.89 -9.93
C SER A 183 28.34 2.29 -10.71
N ALA A 184 28.16 2.96 -11.84
CA ALA A 184 29.26 3.43 -12.66
C ALA A 184 30.09 4.52 -11.97
N GLN A 185 29.41 5.44 -11.28
CA GLN A 185 30.11 6.47 -10.47
C GLN A 185 30.94 5.83 -9.36
N ALA A 186 30.43 4.81 -8.67
CA ALA A 186 31.17 4.10 -7.64
C ALA A 186 32.49 3.50 -8.20
N LEU A 187 32.42 2.86 -9.37
CA LEU A 187 33.62 2.36 -10.04
C LEU A 187 34.65 3.47 -10.35
N LEU A 188 34.19 4.58 -10.92
CA LEU A 188 35.04 5.71 -11.27
C LEU A 188 35.60 6.39 -10.03
N MET A 189 34.83 6.54 -8.98
CA MET A 189 35.28 7.11 -7.69
C MET A 189 36.37 6.26 -7.04
N ALA A 190 36.33 4.93 -7.13
CA ALA A 190 37.40 4.05 -6.65
C ALA A 190 38.74 4.35 -7.33
N LEU A 191 38.73 4.80 -8.58
CA LEU A 191 39.89 5.25 -9.33
C LEU A 191 40.17 6.76 -9.18
N LYS A 192 39.43 7.47 -8.30
CA LYS A 192 39.53 8.93 -8.09
C LYS A 192 39.20 9.74 -9.36
N VAL A 193 38.38 9.17 -10.25
CA VAL A 193 37.85 9.81 -11.45
C VAL A 193 36.45 10.29 -11.18
N LEU A 194 36.17 11.57 -11.41
CA LEU A 194 34.83 12.17 -11.25
C LEU A 194 34.31 12.56 -12.63
N PRO A 195 33.22 11.94 -13.13
CA PRO A 195 32.64 12.33 -14.38
C PRO A 195 31.95 13.71 -14.23
N PRO A 196 32.12 14.64 -15.22
CA PRO A 196 31.45 15.95 -15.16
C PRO A 196 29.93 15.87 -15.28
N SER A 197 29.40 14.87 -15.97
CA SER A 197 27.99 14.57 -16.09
C SER A 197 27.78 13.10 -16.49
N PRO A 198 26.56 12.54 -16.35
CA PRO A 198 26.29 11.14 -16.69
C PRO A 198 26.57 10.77 -18.14
N GLU A 199 26.47 11.68 -19.08
CA GLU A 199 26.75 11.45 -20.50
C GLU A 199 28.22 11.11 -20.79
N HIS A 200 29.15 11.50 -19.90
CA HIS A 200 30.58 11.20 -20.02
C HIS A 200 30.96 9.85 -19.39
N ILE A 201 30.06 9.23 -18.64
CA ILE A 201 30.33 7.96 -17.93
C ILE A 201 30.71 6.84 -18.89
N PRO A 202 30.00 6.58 -20.01
CA PRO A 202 30.35 5.51 -20.93
C PRO A 202 31.81 5.57 -21.44
N GLU A 203 32.28 6.76 -21.82
CA GLU A 203 33.63 6.97 -22.30
C GLU A 203 34.67 6.71 -21.21
N LEU A 204 34.41 7.19 -19.99
CA LEU A 204 35.31 6.98 -18.86
C LEU A 204 35.35 5.51 -18.43
N LEU A 205 34.21 4.81 -18.41
CA LEU A 205 34.19 3.37 -18.14
C LEU A 205 34.94 2.59 -19.21
N LYS A 206 34.80 2.92 -20.49
CA LYS A 206 35.53 2.30 -21.56
C LYS A 206 37.03 2.45 -21.37
N LYS A 207 37.50 3.67 -21.12
CA LYS A 207 38.93 4.00 -20.94
C LYS A 207 39.55 3.30 -19.74
N HIS A 208 38.85 3.16 -18.63
CA HIS A 208 39.44 2.73 -17.37
C HIS A 208 39.18 1.27 -17.01
N PHE A 209 38.12 0.65 -17.54
CA PHE A 209 37.67 -0.70 -17.13
C PHE A 209 37.66 -1.73 -18.26
N ILE A 210 37.41 -1.34 -19.53
CA ILE A 210 37.44 -2.30 -20.65
C ILE A 210 38.84 -2.75 -20.96
N ASP A 211 39.79 -1.83 -21.06
CA ASP A 211 41.21 -2.16 -21.38
C ASP A 211 41.85 -3.06 -20.32
N LYS A 212 41.30 -3.03 -19.09
CA LYS A 212 41.76 -3.90 -17.99
C LYS A 212 40.95 -5.21 -17.88
N GLY A 213 39.97 -5.42 -18.74
CA GLY A 213 39.16 -6.63 -18.76
C GLY A 213 38.08 -6.74 -17.67
N TYR A 214 37.86 -5.68 -16.88
CA TYR A 214 36.83 -5.67 -15.82
C TYR A 214 35.40 -5.56 -16.38
N LEU A 215 35.21 -4.75 -17.41
CA LEU A 215 33.92 -4.57 -18.10
C LEU A 215 34.00 -4.99 -19.57
N GLN A 216 32.85 -5.29 -20.15
CA GLN A 216 32.71 -5.61 -21.57
C GLN A 216 32.02 -4.45 -22.32
N ASN A 217 32.20 -4.40 -23.64
CA ASN A 217 31.53 -3.41 -24.48
C ASN A 217 30.00 -3.45 -24.32
N LYS A 218 29.42 -4.64 -24.06
CA LYS A 218 28.00 -4.81 -23.78
C LYS A 218 27.52 -3.99 -22.57
N ASP A 219 28.35 -3.89 -21.51
CA ASP A 219 28.01 -3.14 -20.31
C ASP A 219 27.90 -1.63 -20.60
N ILE A 220 28.80 -1.12 -21.49
CA ILE A 220 28.76 0.26 -21.94
C ILE A 220 27.54 0.52 -22.87
N THR A 221 27.26 -0.42 -23.75
CA THR A 221 26.06 -0.33 -24.61
C THR A 221 24.78 -0.29 -23.79
N ASN A 222 24.64 -1.19 -22.82
CA ASN A 222 23.48 -1.22 -21.92
C ASN A 222 23.31 0.09 -21.14
N PHE A 223 24.42 0.67 -20.63
CA PHE A 223 24.38 1.99 -19.97
C PHE A 223 23.84 3.06 -20.94
N SER A 224 24.38 3.12 -22.15
CA SER A 224 23.96 4.11 -23.15
C SER A 224 22.48 3.95 -23.53
N GLU A 225 22.02 2.71 -23.70
CA GLU A 225 20.60 2.40 -23.99
C GLU A 225 19.65 2.90 -22.89
N VAL A 226 19.97 2.63 -21.63
CA VAL A 226 19.11 3.09 -20.51
C VAL A 226 19.16 4.62 -20.37
N TYR A 227 20.33 5.22 -20.58
CA TYR A 227 20.51 6.68 -20.57
C TYR A 227 19.64 7.35 -21.64
N ASP A 228 19.70 6.87 -22.88
CA ASP A 228 18.93 7.41 -24.00
C ASP A 228 17.43 7.20 -23.81
N LEU A 229 17.04 6.03 -23.32
CA LEU A 229 15.62 5.74 -23.03
C LEU A 229 15.10 6.67 -21.93
N HIS A 230 15.83 6.80 -20.83
CA HIS A 230 15.48 7.71 -19.74
C HIS A 230 15.33 9.15 -20.24
N LYS A 231 16.27 9.62 -21.06
CA LYS A 231 16.22 10.97 -21.67
C LYS A 231 14.95 11.18 -22.50
N LYS A 232 14.58 10.21 -23.33
CA LYS A 232 13.36 10.26 -24.13
C LYS A 232 12.09 10.26 -23.27
N VAL A 233 12.10 9.53 -22.13
CA VAL A 233 10.99 9.51 -21.18
C VAL A 233 10.81 10.88 -20.51
N ILE A 234 11.89 11.48 -19.97
CA ILE A 234 11.79 12.78 -19.29
C ILE A 234 11.47 13.94 -20.25
N HIS A 235 11.88 13.85 -21.52
CA HIS A 235 11.50 14.83 -22.54
C HIS A 235 10.08 14.61 -23.11
N GLY A 236 9.36 13.57 -22.66
CA GLY A 236 8.01 13.28 -23.11
C GLY A 236 7.90 12.77 -24.54
N GLU A 237 9.02 12.35 -25.14
CA GLU A 237 9.08 11.76 -26.49
C GLU A 237 8.46 10.35 -26.50
N ILE A 238 8.59 9.62 -25.39
CA ILE A 238 7.98 8.31 -25.16
C ILE A 238 6.87 8.45 -24.11
N LYS A 239 5.68 8.02 -24.48
CA LYS A 239 4.48 8.07 -23.61
C LYS A 239 4.03 6.70 -23.10
N ASN A 240 4.54 5.63 -23.67
CA ASN A 240 4.27 4.25 -23.26
C ASN A 240 5.54 3.42 -23.44
N ILE A 241 5.79 2.52 -22.50
CA ILE A 241 6.89 1.55 -22.55
C ILE A 241 6.27 0.16 -22.41
N ASP A 242 6.76 -0.81 -23.17
CA ASP A 242 6.38 -2.21 -23.00
C ASP A 242 7.00 -2.73 -21.67
N GLY A 243 6.20 -3.43 -20.85
CA GLY A 243 6.66 -4.02 -19.61
C GLY A 243 7.87 -4.94 -19.79
N LYS A 244 7.99 -5.63 -20.93
CA LYS A 244 9.17 -6.44 -21.26
C LYS A 244 10.45 -5.63 -21.37
N ILE A 245 10.37 -4.38 -21.82
CA ILE A 245 11.51 -3.47 -21.88
C ILE A 245 11.93 -3.08 -20.45
N VAL A 246 10.95 -2.85 -19.57
CA VAL A 246 11.20 -2.55 -18.15
C VAL A 246 11.91 -3.74 -17.49
N ASP A 247 11.37 -4.95 -17.66
CA ASP A 247 11.95 -6.18 -17.10
C ASP A 247 13.40 -6.39 -17.57
N ASP A 248 13.66 -6.22 -18.89
CA ASP A 248 15.00 -6.36 -19.48
C ASP A 248 16.00 -5.34 -18.89
N PHE A 249 15.59 -4.08 -18.71
CA PHE A 249 16.46 -3.07 -18.11
C PHE A 249 16.68 -3.27 -16.61
N GLN A 250 15.68 -3.79 -15.89
CA GLN A 250 15.84 -4.16 -14.48
C GLN A 250 16.86 -5.29 -14.31
N GLU A 251 16.77 -6.35 -15.12
CA GLU A 251 17.73 -7.46 -15.10
C GLU A 251 19.15 -6.98 -15.45
N LYS A 252 19.27 -6.19 -16.51
CA LYS A 252 20.57 -5.60 -16.91
C LYS A 252 21.16 -4.70 -15.82
N ALA A 253 20.33 -3.89 -15.13
CA ALA A 253 20.80 -3.01 -14.06
C ALA A 253 21.27 -3.81 -12.84
N GLU A 254 20.54 -4.86 -12.46
CA GLU A 254 20.92 -5.77 -11.38
C GLU A 254 22.25 -6.49 -11.70
N ASP A 255 22.41 -6.96 -12.92
CA ASP A 255 23.65 -7.60 -13.37
C ASP A 255 24.83 -6.64 -13.35
N PHE A 256 24.63 -5.40 -13.79
CA PHE A 256 25.68 -4.38 -13.75
C PHE A 256 26.08 -4.02 -12.31
N TYR A 257 25.10 -3.90 -11.42
CA TYR A 257 25.34 -3.68 -9.99
C TYR A 257 26.15 -4.83 -9.36
N LYS A 258 25.77 -6.09 -9.63
CA LYS A 258 26.50 -7.28 -9.14
C LYS A 258 27.97 -7.31 -9.65
N LYS A 259 28.17 -6.94 -10.92
CA LYS A 259 29.52 -6.80 -11.48
C LYS A 259 30.30 -5.67 -10.80
N THR A 260 29.67 -4.53 -10.56
CA THR A 260 30.25 -3.39 -9.87
C THR A 260 30.78 -3.78 -8.50
N ILE A 261 30.01 -4.51 -7.69
CA ILE A 261 30.47 -4.99 -6.37
C ILE A 261 31.72 -5.83 -6.51
N LYS A 262 31.73 -6.84 -7.41
CA LYS A 262 32.90 -7.71 -7.61
C LYS A 262 34.14 -6.94 -8.01
N ILE A 263 34.01 -5.97 -8.91
CA ILE A 263 35.13 -5.14 -9.35
C ILE A 263 35.66 -4.28 -8.20
N LEU A 264 34.74 -3.71 -7.38
CA LEU A 264 35.15 -2.90 -6.22
C LEU A 264 35.89 -3.74 -5.18
N ASP A 265 35.42 -4.97 -4.91
CA ASP A 265 36.11 -5.91 -3.99
C ASP A 265 37.50 -6.28 -4.46
N GLU A 266 37.81 -6.20 -5.79
CA GLU A 266 39.15 -6.48 -6.34
C GLU A 266 40.08 -5.27 -6.33
N ILE A 267 39.52 -4.04 -6.37
CA ILE A 267 40.34 -2.83 -6.55
C ILE A 267 40.51 -1.97 -5.30
N LEU A 268 39.65 -2.18 -4.26
CA LEU A 268 39.75 -1.50 -2.97
C LEU A 268 40.44 -2.34 -1.92
#